data_211980bb469921f55b835d03750256e7
#
_entry.id   211980bb469921f55b835d03750256e7
#
_cell.length_a   1.000
_cell.length_b   1.000
_cell.length_c   1.000
_cell.angle_alpha   90.00
_cell.angle_beta   90.00
_cell.angle_gamma   90.00
#
_symmetry.space_group_name_H-M   'P 1'
#
loop_
_entity.id
_entity.type
_entity.pdbx_description
1 polymer ?
#
loop_
_entity_poly.entity_id
_entity_poly.type
_entity_poly.pdbx_seq_one_letter_code
_entity_poly.pdbx_strand_id
1 'polypeptide(L)'
;TFGPTVQKAIDFITSTPPEPETIGQKGSYSHPIRTYALCEAFTMTKIPKLKEYAKRAAEIVVKGQNESGGWAYGYGKGPVAHTDLSVTGWNIQALKAAALTGISIDGLDEAMDKAIAYVKRCQDKSGKFAYKEGTNGKASLTGAGVLCLQIWKNAKSEEATKGLDWIIANQ
;
A
#
# COMPACT_ATOMS: atom_id res chain seq x y z
N THR A 1 1.97 -21.24 22.36
CA THR A 1 1.44 -19.92 21.98
C THR A 1 2.33 -19.29 20.91
N PHE A 2 1.76 -18.48 20.01
CA PHE A 2 2.51 -17.79 18.93
C PHE A 2 3.31 -16.56 19.44
N GLY A 3 3.14 -16.15 20.70
CA GLY A 3 3.75 -14.94 21.26
C GLY A 3 5.27 -14.84 21.07
N PRO A 4 6.09 -15.85 21.42
CA PRO A 4 7.53 -15.79 21.23
C PRO A 4 7.95 -15.64 19.75
N THR A 5 7.22 -16.25 18.82
CA THR A 5 7.49 -16.14 17.38
C THR A 5 7.17 -14.73 16.87
N VAL A 6 6.04 -14.17 17.28
CA VAL A 6 5.65 -12.79 16.96
C VAL A 6 6.65 -11.80 17.54
N GLN A 7 7.11 -11.99 18.78
CA GLN A 7 8.11 -11.13 19.40
C GLN A 7 9.42 -11.14 18.59
N LYS A 8 9.93 -12.32 18.21
CA LYS A 8 11.13 -12.43 17.38
C LYS A 8 10.97 -11.70 16.02
N ALA A 9 9.79 -11.80 15.40
CA ALA A 9 9.50 -11.07 14.17
C ALA A 9 9.51 -9.54 14.38
N ILE A 10 8.91 -9.05 15.47
CA ILE A 10 8.94 -7.64 15.84
C ILE A 10 10.38 -7.18 16.09
N ASP A 11 11.17 -7.95 16.85
CA ASP A 11 12.58 -7.65 17.12
C ASP A 11 13.38 -7.57 15.83
N PHE A 12 13.15 -8.48 14.89
CA PHE A 12 13.79 -8.48 13.58
C PHE A 12 13.43 -7.22 12.77
N ILE A 13 12.15 -6.89 12.62
CA ILE A 13 11.73 -5.70 11.86
C ILE A 13 12.07 -4.37 12.55
N THR A 14 12.45 -4.39 13.82
CA THR A 14 12.93 -3.23 14.57
C THR A 14 14.43 -3.25 14.85
N SER A 15 15.17 -4.20 14.30
CA SER A 15 16.66 -4.28 14.47
C SER A 15 17.37 -3.10 13.82
N THR A 16 16.81 -2.55 12.74
CA THR A 16 17.31 -1.34 12.08
C THR A 16 16.18 -0.34 11.91
N PRO A 17 16.41 0.97 12.08
CA PRO A 17 15.43 2.00 11.75
C PRO A 17 15.02 1.93 10.27
N PRO A 18 13.78 2.31 9.91
CA PRO A 18 13.39 2.53 8.52
C PRO A 18 14.15 3.72 7.95
N GLU A 19 14.84 3.54 6.81
CA GLU A 19 15.60 4.58 6.12
C GLU A 19 15.25 4.61 4.64
N PRO A 20 15.11 5.81 4.03
CA PRO A 20 14.78 5.94 2.61
C PRO A 20 15.82 5.26 1.70
N GLU A 21 17.10 5.35 2.06
CA GLU A 21 18.24 4.84 1.29
C GLU A 21 18.24 3.30 1.19
N THR A 22 17.56 2.63 2.10
CA THR A 22 17.47 1.16 2.12
C THR A 22 16.39 0.60 1.18
N ILE A 23 15.63 1.49 0.52
CA ILE A 23 14.50 1.10 -0.34
C ILE A 23 14.94 0.90 -1.80
N GLY A 24 15.97 0.18 -2.09
CA GLY A 24 16.29 -0.23 -3.46
C GLY A 24 15.14 -0.98 -4.14
N GLN A 25 15.32 -1.41 -5.40
CA GLN A 25 14.25 -2.11 -6.15
C GLN A 25 13.57 -3.25 -5.35
N LYS A 26 14.33 -4.00 -4.57
CA LYS A 26 13.80 -5.05 -3.69
C LYS A 26 12.97 -4.51 -2.52
N GLY A 27 13.21 -3.28 -2.10
CA GLY A 27 12.49 -2.62 -1.02
C GLY A 27 11.05 -2.20 -1.37
N SER A 28 10.70 -2.20 -2.64
CA SER A 28 9.37 -1.77 -3.13
C SER A 28 8.19 -2.58 -2.56
N TYR A 29 8.43 -3.83 -2.20
CA TYR A 29 7.47 -4.69 -1.50
C TYR A 29 7.80 -4.81 -0.02
N SER A 30 9.05 -5.04 0.33
CA SER A 30 9.45 -5.29 1.73
C SER A 30 9.21 -4.09 2.62
N HIS A 31 9.40 -2.86 2.12
CA HIS A 31 9.17 -1.66 2.94
C HIS A 31 7.70 -1.46 3.30
N PRO A 32 6.73 -1.44 2.36
CA PRO A 32 5.32 -1.29 2.74
C PRO A 32 4.81 -2.47 3.57
N ILE A 33 5.25 -3.70 3.31
CA ILE A 33 4.89 -4.87 4.14
C ILE A 33 5.42 -4.70 5.57
N ARG A 34 6.67 -4.25 5.72
CA ARG A 34 7.25 -3.91 7.04
C ARG A 34 6.47 -2.78 7.71
N THR A 35 6.13 -1.73 6.96
CA THR A 35 5.35 -0.60 7.48
C THR A 35 4.00 -1.06 7.99
N TYR A 36 3.29 -1.89 7.21
CA TYR A 36 2.04 -2.52 7.63
C TYR A 36 2.21 -3.27 8.95
N ALA A 37 3.20 -4.16 9.04
CA ALA A 37 3.47 -4.96 10.24
C ALA A 37 3.81 -4.09 11.47
N LEU A 38 4.59 -3.02 11.31
CA LEU A 38 4.92 -2.07 12.38
C LEU A 38 3.67 -1.34 12.90
N CYS A 39 2.80 -0.89 11.98
CA CYS A 39 1.55 -0.22 12.33
C CYS A 39 0.59 -1.15 13.08
N GLU A 40 0.41 -2.37 12.61
CA GLU A 40 -0.40 -3.39 13.29
C GLU A 40 0.16 -3.72 14.68
N ALA A 41 1.46 -3.98 14.78
CA ALA A 41 2.12 -4.27 16.05
C ALA A 41 1.97 -3.12 17.06
N PHE A 42 2.12 -1.87 16.60
CA PHE A 42 1.87 -0.70 17.46
C PHE A 42 0.40 -0.59 17.86
N THR A 43 -0.52 -0.79 16.92
CA THR A 43 -1.96 -0.69 17.23
C THR A 43 -2.38 -1.69 18.29
N MET A 44 -1.82 -2.90 18.24
CA MET A 44 -2.13 -3.96 19.21
C MET A 44 -1.43 -3.80 20.55
N THR A 45 -0.20 -3.30 20.59
CA THR A 45 0.65 -3.34 21.79
C THR A 45 0.85 -1.99 22.46
N LYS A 46 0.74 -0.90 21.70
CA LYS A 46 1.03 0.49 22.13
C LYS A 46 2.48 0.69 22.63
N ILE A 47 3.41 -0.18 22.27
CA ILE A 47 4.82 -0.06 22.65
C ILE A 47 5.41 1.23 22.04
N PRO A 48 5.98 2.16 22.84
CA PRO A 48 6.44 3.47 22.35
C PRO A 48 7.46 3.37 21.22
N LYS A 49 8.42 2.45 21.29
CA LYS A 49 9.41 2.22 20.22
C LYS A 49 8.76 1.92 18.88
N LEU A 50 7.68 1.12 18.86
CA LEU A 50 6.96 0.78 17.63
C LEU A 50 6.27 2.00 17.02
N LYS A 51 5.81 2.96 17.85
CA LYS A 51 5.20 4.21 17.38
C LYS A 51 6.16 4.98 16.48
N GLU A 52 7.39 5.16 16.94
CA GLU A 52 8.40 5.92 16.17
C GLU A 52 8.76 5.22 14.87
N TYR A 53 8.94 3.91 14.91
CA TYR A 53 9.25 3.11 13.72
C TYR A 53 8.08 3.11 12.71
N ALA A 54 6.84 2.94 13.17
CA ALA A 54 5.64 2.97 12.33
C ALA A 54 5.48 4.35 11.68
N LYS A 55 5.64 5.44 12.45
CA LYS A 55 5.57 6.82 11.93
C LYS A 55 6.59 7.04 10.83
N ARG A 56 7.87 6.79 11.13
CA ARG A 56 8.97 6.99 10.17
C ARG A 56 8.79 6.14 8.90
N ALA A 57 8.41 4.88 9.05
CA ALA A 57 8.17 4.00 7.92
C ALA A 57 7.01 4.51 7.02
N ALA A 58 5.92 4.97 7.61
CA ALA A 58 4.78 5.51 6.86
C ALA A 58 5.10 6.85 6.18
N GLU A 59 5.88 7.74 6.83
CA GLU A 59 6.36 8.99 6.21
C GLU A 59 7.22 8.71 4.96
N ILE A 60 8.04 7.65 4.98
CA ILE A 60 8.81 7.21 3.81
C ILE A 60 7.88 6.75 2.70
N VAL A 61 6.81 6.00 3.01
CA VAL A 61 5.81 5.60 2.03
C VAL A 61 5.16 6.82 1.39
N VAL A 62 4.67 7.78 2.20
CA VAL A 62 4.06 9.03 1.69
C VAL A 62 5.02 9.78 0.78
N LYS A 63 6.25 10.02 1.22
CA LYS A 63 7.29 10.70 0.43
C LYS A 63 7.71 9.91 -0.80
N GLY A 64 7.55 8.58 -0.79
CA GLY A 64 7.86 7.67 -1.89
C GLY A 64 6.87 7.70 -3.04
N GLN A 65 5.69 8.32 -2.88
CA GLN A 65 4.67 8.35 -3.92
C GLN A 65 5.12 9.10 -5.18
N ASN A 66 4.85 8.52 -6.35
CA ASN A 66 5.11 9.16 -7.64
C ASN A 66 3.99 10.18 -7.98
N GLU A 67 4.30 11.13 -8.84
CA GLU A 67 3.35 12.16 -9.30
C GLU A 67 2.08 11.57 -9.95
N SER A 68 2.17 10.37 -10.53
CA SER A 68 1.00 9.64 -11.03
C SER A 68 0.01 9.22 -9.94
N GLY A 69 0.40 9.27 -8.68
CA GLY A 69 -0.37 8.79 -7.53
C GLY A 69 -0.08 7.33 -7.14
N GLY A 70 0.61 6.57 -7.98
CA GLY A 70 1.08 5.22 -7.64
C GLY A 70 2.48 5.22 -7.03
N TRP A 71 3.03 4.02 -6.82
CA TRP A 71 4.42 3.80 -6.42
C TRP A 71 5.15 2.96 -7.44
N ALA A 72 6.40 3.35 -7.70
CA ALA A 72 7.33 2.64 -8.56
C ALA A 72 8.33 1.80 -7.75
N TYR A 73 9.01 0.90 -8.42
CA TYR A 73 10.11 0.16 -7.81
C TYR A 73 11.20 1.11 -7.29
N GLY A 74 11.68 0.86 -6.07
CA GLY A 74 12.67 1.71 -5.40
C GLY A 74 12.16 3.12 -5.08
N TYR A 75 10.85 3.34 -5.10
CA TYR A 75 10.22 4.67 -4.98
C TYR A 75 10.79 5.68 -5.98
N GLY A 76 11.04 5.20 -7.20
CA GLY A 76 11.51 6.04 -8.30
C GLY A 76 10.54 7.19 -8.61
N LYS A 77 11.12 8.34 -8.91
CA LYS A 77 10.40 9.59 -9.21
C LYS A 77 10.43 9.91 -10.70
N GLY A 78 9.54 10.81 -11.08
CA GLY A 78 9.47 11.35 -12.44
C GLY A 78 8.69 10.48 -13.41
N PRO A 79 8.52 10.97 -14.66
CA PRO A 79 7.59 10.40 -15.65
C PRO A 79 8.06 9.05 -16.23
N VAL A 80 9.35 8.74 -16.12
CA VAL A 80 9.92 7.47 -16.60
C VAL A 80 9.86 6.35 -15.53
N ALA A 81 9.52 6.68 -14.30
CA ALA A 81 9.37 5.69 -13.24
C ALA A 81 8.10 4.86 -13.48
N HIS A 82 8.27 3.55 -13.59
CA HIS A 82 7.16 2.63 -13.80
C HIS A 82 6.39 2.39 -12.51
N THR A 83 5.30 3.14 -12.31
CA THR A 83 4.32 2.84 -11.27
C THR A 83 3.48 1.62 -11.70
N ASP A 84 3.17 0.75 -10.75
CA ASP A 84 2.32 -0.39 -11.01
C ASP A 84 1.35 -0.67 -9.85
N LEU A 85 0.26 -1.36 -10.17
CA LEU A 85 -0.81 -1.62 -9.22
C LEU A 85 -0.38 -2.58 -8.11
N SER A 86 0.55 -3.50 -8.37
CA SER A 86 0.95 -4.47 -7.35
C SER A 86 1.79 -3.83 -6.23
N VAL A 87 2.74 -2.97 -6.59
CA VAL A 87 3.50 -2.16 -5.62
C VAL A 87 2.57 -1.16 -4.93
N THR A 88 1.72 -0.46 -5.71
CA THR A 88 0.76 0.52 -5.19
C THR A 88 -0.19 -0.10 -4.17
N GLY A 89 -0.70 -1.30 -4.42
CA GLY A 89 -1.62 -1.99 -3.52
C GLY A 89 -1.02 -2.25 -2.13
N TRP A 90 0.25 -2.64 -2.04
CA TRP A 90 0.94 -2.81 -0.76
C TRP A 90 1.15 -1.49 -0.03
N ASN A 91 1.47 -0.41 -0.76
CA ASN A 91 1.64 0.91 -0.15
C ASN A 91 0.31 1.46 0.37
N ILE A 92 -0.82 1.25 -0.35
CA ILE A 92 -2.16 1.60 0.13
C ILE A 92 -2.50 0.85 1.43
N GLN A 93 -2.22 -0.46 1.49
CA GLN A 93 -2.46 -1.25 2.70
C GLN A 93 -1.62 -0.74 3.89
N ALA A 94 -0.35 -0.42 3.64
CA ALA A 94 0.54 0.14 4.66
C ALA A 94 0.03 1.49 5.20
N LEU A 95 -0.38 2.41 4.31
CA LEU A 95 -0.92 3.70 4.71
C LEU A 95 -2.28 3.57 5.39
N LYS A 96 -3.11 2.61 4.98
CA LYS A 96 -4.36 2.31 5.71
C LYS A 96 -4.09 1.85 7.13
N ALA A 97 -3.15 0.93 7.33
CA ALA A 97 -2.75 0.50 8.66
C ALA A 97 -2.19 1.69 9.48
N ALA A 98 -1.38 2.55 8.84
CA ALA A 98 -0.85 3.75 9.48
C ALA A 98 -1.96 4.71 9.95
N ALA A 99 -2.97 4.95 9.12
CA ALA A 99 -4.13 5.78 9.48
C ALA A 99 -4.88 5.23 10.72
N LEU A 100 -4.97 3.90 10.85
CA LEU A 100 -5.63 3.25 11.98
C LEU A 100 -4.84 3.32 13.30
N THR A 101 -3.55 3.64 13.25
CA THR A 101 -2.73 3.79 14.47
C THR A 101 -3.13 4.98 15.33
N GLY A 102 -3.74 6.02 14.72
CA GLY A 102 -3.98 7.33 15.33
C GLY A 102 -2.72 8.21 15.39
N ILE A 103 -1.61 7.81 14.76
CA ILE A 103 -0.40 8.65 14.63
C ILE A 103 -0.64 9.69 13.55
N SER A 104 -0.33 10.97 13.83
CA SER A 104 -0.35 12.01 12.80
C SER A 104 0.81 11.81 11.84
N ILE A 105 0.49 11.67 10.55
CA ILE A 105 1.44 11.52 9.44
C ILE A 105 1.06 12.53 8.37
N ASP A 106 1.94 13.49 8.14
CA ASP A 106 1.69 14.58 7.20
C ASP A 106 1.54 14.06 5.76
N GLY A 107 0.47 14.52 5.10
CA GLY A 107 0.19 14.18 3.71
C GLY A 107 -0.39 12.77 3.48
N LEU A 108 -0.70 12.00 4.53
CA LEU A 108 -1.21 10.63 4.38
C LEU A 108 -2.55 10.61 3.62
N ASP A 109 -3.50 11.42 4.01
CA ASP A 109 -4.84 11.44 3.38
C ASP A 109 -4.73 11.86 1.90
N GLU A 110 -3.93 12.86 1.59
CA GLU A 110 -3.68 13.30 0.22
C GLU A 110 -3.00 12.21 -0.61
N ALA A 111 -2.01 11.52 -0.04
CA ALA A 111 -1.36 10.40 -0.71
C ALA A 111 -2.33 9.25 -0.99
N MET A 112 -3.22 8.94 -0.06
CA MET A 112 -4.25 7.92 -0.24
C MET A 112 -5.26 8.32 -1.32
N ASP A 113 -5.72 9.56 -1.35
CA ASP A 113 -6.68 10.02 -2.36
C ASP A 113 -6.06 9.98 -3.77
N LYS A 114 -4.80 10.39 -3.92
CA LYS A 114 -4.03 10.24 -5.18
C LYS A 114 -3.86 8.77 -5.58
N ALA A 115 -3.59 7.90 -4.61
CA ALA A 115 -3.44 6.46 -4.86
C ALA A 115 -4.74 5.82 -5.35
N ILE A 116 -5.87 6.16 -4.76
CA ILE A 116 -7.17 5.68 -5.20
C ILE A 116 -7.49 6.17 -6.63
N ALA A 117 -7.19 7.42 -6.93
CA ALA A 117 -7.35 7.93 -8.29
C ALA A 117 -6.47 7.17 -9.30
N TYR A 118 -5.23 6.83 -8.93
CA TYR A 118 -4.37 5.98 -9.74
C TYR A 118 -4.95 4.57 -9.94
N VAL A 119 -5.42 3.93 -8.87
CA VAL A 119 -6.05 2.60 -8.94
C VAL A 119 -7.24 2.59 -9.91
N LYS A 120 -8.11 3.59 -9.84
CA LYS A 120 -9.26 3.72 -10.77
C LYS A 120 -8.82 3.79 -12.23
N ARG A 121 -7.75 4.55 -12.55
CA ARG A 121 -7.21 4.62 -13.90
C ARG A 121 -6.58 3.32 -14.41
N CYS A 122 -6.21 2.41 -13.50
CA CYS A 122 -5.74 1.08 -13.87
C CYS A 122 -6.87 0.12 -14.28
N GLN A 123 -8.15 0.51 -14.17
CA GLN A 123 -9.25 -0.34 -14.61
C GLN A 123 -9.45 -0.27 -16.14
N ASP A 124 -9.56 -1.42 -16.79
CA ASP A 124 -9.89 -1.50 -18.21
C ASP A 124 -11.42 -1.51 -18.44
N LYS A 125 -11.82 -1.45 -19.71
CA LYS A 125 -13.25 -1.41 -20.11
C LYS A 125 -14.03 -2.67 -19.71
N SER A 126 -13.36 -3.78 -19.46
CA SER A 126 -14.01 -5.03 -19.03
C SER A 126 -14.28 -5.10 -17.52
N GLY A 127 -13.85 -4.09 -16.76
CA GLY A 127 -13.93 -4.07 -15.30
C GLY A 127 -12.73 -4.69 -14.59
N LYS A 128 -11.78 -5.27 -15.33
CA LYS A 128 -10.54 -5.81 -14.75
C LYS A 128 -9.54 -4.69 -14.45
N PHE A 129 -8.72 -4.93 -13.43
CA PHE A 129 -7.60 -4.04 -13.12
C PHE A 129 -6.31 -4.51 -13.78
N ALA A 130 -5.60 -3.57 -14.39
CA ALA A 130 -4.36 -3.79 -15.10
C ALA A 130 -3.14 -3.59 -14.20
N TYR A 131 -1.98 -4.06 -14.67
CA TYR A 131 -0.71 -3.83 -13.99
C TYR A 131 -0.34 -2.34 -13.93
N LYS A 132 -0.63 -1.61 -14.99
CA LYS A 132 -0.49 -0.15 -15.08
C LYS A 132 -1.57 0.46 -15.95
N GLU A 133 -1.77 1.76 -15.81
CA GLU A 133 -2.71 2.54 -16.61
C GLU A 133 -2.54 2.29 -18.12
N GLY A 134 -3.64 2.16 -18.84
CA GLY A 134 -3.67 1.96 -20.28
C GLY A 134 -3.27 0.56 -20.77
N THR A 135 -3.14 -0.42 -19.90
CA THR A 135 -2.86 -1.82 -20.28
C THR A 135 -4.06 -2.74 -19.96
N ASN A 136 -4.02 -3.96 -20.49
CA ASN A 136 -5.10 -4.92 -20.28
C ASN A 136 -5.14 -5.44 -18.85
N GLY A 137 -6.32 -5.51 -18.29
CA GLY A 137 -6.56 -6.02 -16.95
C GLY A 137 -6.26 -7.51 -16.81
N LYS A 138 -5.91 -7.92 -15.60
CA LYS A 138 -5.59 -9.30 -15.23
C LYS A 138 -6.46 -9.74 -14.05
N ALA A 139 -6.89 -11.01 -14.04
CA ALA A 139 -7.70 -11.57 -12.97
C ALA A 139 -7.07 -11.34 -11.57
N SER A 140 -5.77 -11.66 -11.42
CA SER A 140 -5.04 -11.50 -10.15
C SER A 140 -4.98 -10.04 -9.66
N LEU A 141 -4.88 -9.07 -10.56
CA LEU A 141 -4.84 -7.65 -10.20
C LEU A 141 -6.23 -7.07 -9.97
N THR A 142 -7.28 -7.71 -10.49
CA THR A 142 -8.66 -7.27 -10.26
C THR A 142 -9.03 -7.38 -8.79
N GLY A 143 -8.69 -8.48 -8.13
CA GLY A 143 -8.86 -8.60 -6.68
C GLY A 143 -8.09 -7.53 -5.89
N ALA A 144 -6.84 -7.26 -6.28
CA ALA A 144 -6.02 -6.23 -5.64
C ALA A 144 -6.62 -4.82 -5.82
N GLY A 145 -7.07 -4.47 -7.04
CA GLY A 145 -7.70 -3.18 -7.32
C GLY A 145 -8.99 -2.97 -6.53
N VAL A 146 -9.88 -3.97 -6.53
CA VAL A 146 -11.12 -3.94 -5.73
C VAL A 146 -10.81 -3.76 -4.25
N LEU A 147 -9.86 -4.52 -3.69
CA LEU A 147 -9.44 -4.38 -2.29
C LEU A 147 -8.98 -2.96 -1.97
N CYS A 148 -8.12 -2.37 -2.81
CA CYS A 148 -7.63 -1.00 -2.61
C CYS A 148 -8.77 0.02 -2.52
N LEU A 149 -9.78 -0.11 -3.39
CA LEU A 149 -10.96 0.78 -3.37
C LEU A 149 -11.81 0.55 -2.12
N GLN A 150 -11.97 -0.70 -1.69
CA GLN A 150 -12.78 -1.04 -0.51
C GLN A 150 -12.18 -0.51 0.79
N ILE A 151 -10.88 -0.59 0.96
CA ILE A 151 -10.21 -0.19 2.20
C ILE A 151 -10.10 1.32 2.39
N TRP A 152 -10.30 2.14 1.32
CA TRP A 152 -10.21 3.60 1.42
C TRP A 152 -11.40 4.32 0.78
N LYS A 153 -12.53 4.37 1.51
CA LYS A 153 -13.71 5.24 1.21
C LYS A 153 -14.38 5.04 -0.17
N ASN A 154 -13.96 4.06 -0.97
CA ASN A 154 -14.43 3.86 -2.35
C ASN A 154 -15.08 2.49 -2.60
N ALA A 155 -15.51 1.80 -1.54
CA ALA A 155 -16.11 0.45 -1.65
C ALA A 155 -17.35 0.37 -2.55
N LYS A 156 -18.08 1.48 -2.68
CA LYS A 156 -19.30 1.59 -3.51
C LYS A 156 -19.07 2.38 -4.81
N SER A 157 -17.81 2.63 -5.19
CA SER A 157 -17.52 3.27 -6.47
C SER A 157 -17.89 2.37 -7.64
N GLU A 158 -18.14 2.98 -8.79
CA GLU A 158 -18.46 2.25 -10.03
C GLU A 158 -17.35 1.25 -10.38
N GLU A 159 -16.09 1.65 -10.22
CA GLU A 159 -14.93 0.81 -10.50
C GLU A 159 -14.84 -0.39 -9.55
N ALA A 160 -15.13 -0.20 -8.26
CA ALA A 160 -15.17 -1.31 -7.30
C ALA A 160 -16.28 -2.30 -7.64
N THR A 161 -17.46 -1.80 -8.00
CA THR A 161 -18.62 -2.62 -8.41
C THR A 161 -18.31 -3.41 -9.69
N LYS A 162 -17.81 -2.76 -10.74
CA LYS A 162 -17.44 -3.44 -12.00
C LYS A 162 -16.37 -4.52 -11.79
N GLY A 163 -15.37 -4.23 -10.95
CA GLY A 163 -14.33 -5.21 -10.63
C GLY A 163 -14.89 -6.42 -9.89
N LEU A 164 -15.78 -6.18 -8.92
CA LEU A 164 -16.44 -7.25 -8.17
C LEU A 164 -17.36 -8.10 -9.06
N ASP A 165 -18.17 -7.46 -9.90
CA ASP A 165 -19.06 -8.15 -10.85
C ASP A 165 -18.25 -9.03 -11.81
N TRP A 166 -17.08 -8.52 -12.27
CA TRP A 166 -16.20 -9.33 -13.10
C TRP A 166 -15.69 -10.57 -12.34
N ILE A 167 -15.25 -10.42 -11.07
CA ILE A 167 -14.78 -11.55 -10.25
C ILE A 167 -15.90 -12.60 -10.10
N ILE A 168 -17.11 -12.15 -9.76
CA ILE A 168 -18.26 -13.07 -9.55
C ILE A 168 -18.60 -13.84 -10.83
N ALA A 169 -18.55 -13.17 -11.98
CA ALA A 169 -18.90 -13.79 -13.27
C ALA A 169 -17.82 -14.76 -13.80
N ASN A 170 -16.60 -14.76 -13.23
CA ASN A 170 -15.45 -15.53 -13.73
C ASN A 170 -14.82 -16.45 -12.65
N GLN A 171 -15.61 -16.90 -11.68
CA GLN A 171 -15.22 -17.90 -10.67
C GLN A 171 -15.12 -19.30 -11.24
#